data_c5eebcd875fd27223ff24c5c89fbcd58
#
_entry.id   c5eebcd875fd27223ff24c5c89fbcd58
#
_cell.length_a   1.000
_cell.length_b   1.000
_cell.length_c   1.000
_cell.angle_alpha   90.00
_cell.angle_beta   90.00
_cell.angle_gamma   90.00
#
_symmetry.space_group_name_H-M   'P 1'
#
loop_
_entity.id
_entity.type
_entity.pdbx_description
1 polymer ?
#
loop_
_entity_poly.entity_id
_entity_poly.type
_entity_poly.pdbx_seq_one_letter_code
_entity_poly.pdbx_strand_id
1 'polypeptide(L)'
;MTYARLPVRKTLRLMALAALFSLSSAYADDYSDVTQLMRSGKLAEALAKADQYLAGKPRDPQMRFLKGVIQTESGKPADAIGTFTKLTEDYPELPEPYNNLAVLYAGQSQFDKARAALEMAIRTNPSYATAHENLGDVYAKLASQAYSKALQLDSNNTGVQPKLALIRDLFAPGAKGQKPTVPA
;
A
#
# COMPACT_ATOMS: atom_id res chain seq x y z
N MET A 1 11.06 34.68 57.50
CA MET A 1 10.87 33.71 56.36
C MET A 1 10.04 34.37 55.32
N THR A 2 10.68 34.87 54.25
CA THR A 2 10.05 35.63 53.18
C THR A 2 9.77 34.64 52.03
N TYR A 3 8.50 34.27 51.81
CA TYR A 3 8.08 33.49 50.66
C TYR A 3 8.05 34.38 49.41
N ALA A 4 8.97 34.14 48.48
CA ALA A 4 8.97 34.79 47.18
C ALA A 4 7.77 34.28 46.36
N ARG A 5 6.79 35.15 46.14
CA ARG A 5 5.66 34.88 45.23
C ARG A 5 6.16 34.96 43.79
N LEU A 6 6.28 33.84 43.11
CA LEU A 6 6.52 33.78 41.67
C LEU A 6 5.35 34.47 40.93
N PRO A 7 5.60 35.34 39.96
CA PRO A 7 4.52 36.06 39.27
C PRO A 7 3.68 35.08 38.43
N VAL A 8 2.39 35.05 38.68
CA VAL A 8 1.36 34.19 38.07
C VAL A 8 1.46 34.12 36.54
N ARG A 9 1.93 35.21 35.90
CA ARG A 9 2.15 35.24 34.42
C ARG A 9 3.28 34.29 33.93
N LYS A 10 4.29 33.98 34.74
CA LYS A 10 5.38 33.05 34.36
C LYS A 10 4.98 31.61 34.52
N THR A 11 4.17 31.29 35.54
CA THR A 11 3.63 29.96 35.75
C THR A 11 2.60 29.57 34.67
N LEU A 12 1.74 30.52 34.23
CA LEU A 12 0.81 30.30 33.12
C LEU A 12 1.51 30.03 31.77
N ARG A 13 2.63 30.73 31.50
CA ARG A 13 3.43 30.52 30.30
C ARG A 13 4.15 29.16 30.30
N LEU A 14 4.65 28.72 31.45
CA LEU A 14 5.28 27.41 31.59
C LEU A 14 4.26 26.26 31.43
N MET A 15 3.04 26.41 31.97
CA MET A 15 1.97 25.43 31.76
C MET A 15 1.50 25.37 30.32
N ALA A 16 1.42 26.49 29.59
CA ALA A 16 1.05 26.53 28.19
C ALA A 16 2.12 25.89 27.28
N LEU A 17 3.43 26.07 27.61
CA LEU A 17 4.50 25.37 26.87
C LEU A 17 4.51 23.86 27.13
N ALA A 18 4.26 23.42 28.37
CA ALA A 18 4.18 22.00 28.72
C ALA A 18 2.99 21.31 28.01
N ALA A 19 1.85 21.99 27.85
CA ALA A 19 0.68 21.48 27.14
C ALA A 19 0.92 21.34 25.64
N LEU A 20 1.73 22.21 25.02
CA LEU A 20 2.09 22.11 23.61
C LEU A 20 3.08 20.95 23.33
N PHE A 21 3.96 20.61 24.28
CA PHE A 21 4.88 19.47 24.15
C PHE A 21 4.19 18.11 24.36
N SER A 22 3.12 18.05 25.17
CA SER A 22 2.38 16.80 25.40
C SER A 22 1.46 16.43 24.24
N LEU A 23 1.03 17.37 23.43
CA LEU A 23 0.20 17.10 22.24
C LEU A 23 0.98 16.43 21.09
N SER A 24 2.26 16.77 20.91
CA SER A 24 3.08 16.15 19.86
C SER A 24 3.51 14.71 20.17
N SER A 25 3.60 14.31 21.43
CA SER A 25 3.91 12.93 21.82
C SER A 25 2.72 11.98 21.63
N ALA A 26 1.49 12.46 21.78
CA ALA A 26 0.29 11.64 21.64
C ALA A 26 0.07 11.14 20.19
N TYR A 27 0.54 11.88 19.20
CA TYR A 27 0.32 11.53 17.78
C TYR A 27 1.32 10.50 17.26
N ALA A 28 2.55 10.54 17.74
CA ALA A 28 3.55 9.51 17.41
C ALA A 28 3.15 8.14 18.00
N ASP A 29 2.39 8.15 19.09
CA ASP A 29 1.92 6.96 19.79
C ASP A 29 0.82 6.24 19.01
N ASP A 30 -0.18 6.97 18.45
CA ASP A 30 -1.28 6.36 17.71
C ASP A 30 -0.85 5.58 16.46
N TYR A 31 0.11 6.09 15.68
CA TYR A 31 0.68 5.37 14.53
C TYR A 31 1.48 4.15 14.96
N SER A 32 2.27 4.30 16.03
CA SER A 32 3.06 3.23 16.62
C SER A 32 2.17 2.10 17.11
N ASP A 33 1.11 2.43 17.82
CA ASP A 33 0.15 1.48 18.37
C ASP A 33 -0.56 0.70 17.25
N VAL A 34 -1.08 1.39 16.22
CA VAL A 34 -1.72 0.75 15.07
C VAL A 34 -0.73 -0.20 14.38
N THR A 35 0.50 0.26 14.13
CA THR A 35 1.54 -0.54 13.48
C THR A 35 1.94 -1.75 14.34
N GLN A 36 2.00 -1.61 15.66
CA GLN A 36 2.31 -2.70 16.57
C GLN A 36 1.19 -3.75 16.60
N LEU A 37 -0.07 -3.32 16.59
CA LEU A 37 -1.22 -4.23 16.49
C LEU A 37 -1.21 -5.00 15.17
N MET A 38 -0.90 -4.32 14.04
CA MET A 38 -0.72 -4.99 12.74
C MET A 38 0.38 -6.06 12.80
N ARG A 39 1.58 -5.71 13.30
CA ARG A 39 2.70 -6.66 13.41
C ARG A 39 2.38 -7.85 14.32
N SER A 40 1.51 -7.66 15.30
CA SER A 40 1.04 -8.72 16.22
C SER A 40 -0.12 -9.54 15.64
N GLY A 41 -0.55 -9.29 14.39
CA GLY A 41 -1.68 -9.96 13.74
C GLY A 41 -3.04 -9.59 14.31
N LYS A 42 -3.12 -8.57 15.18
CA LYS A 42 -4.35 -8.08 15.82
C LYS A 42 -5.08 -7.09 14.91
N LEU A 43 -5.42 -7.54 13.70
CA LEU A 43 -5.93 -6.66 12.64
C LEU A 43 -7.26 -6.00 12.99
N ALA A 44 -8.15 -6.66 13.74
CA ALA A 44 -9.42 -6.08 14.15
C ALA A 44 -9.22 -4.92 15.15
N GLU A 45 -8.29 -5.07 16.12
CA GLU A 45 -7.94 -4.02 17.07
C GLU A 45 -7.23 -2.85 16.36
N ALA A 46 -6.33 -3.15 15.42
CA ALA A 46 -5.64 -2.15 14.60
C ALA A 46 -6.65 -1.30 13.79
N LEU A 47 -7.63 -1.95 13.17
CA LEU A 47 -8.67 -1.29 12.39
C LEU A 47 -9.52 -0.36 13.27
N ALA A 48 -9.97 -0.86 14.44
CA ALA A 48 -10.77 -0.07 15.37
C ALA A 48 -10.01 1.17 15.87
N LYS A 49 -8.68 1.03 16.17
CA LYS A 49 -7.85 2.15 16.59
C LYS A 49 -7.62 3.15 15.45
N ALA A 50 -7.38 2.69 14.22
CA ALA A 50 -7.28 3.55 13.05
C ALA A 50 -8.58 4.33 12.80
N ASP A 51 -9.75 3.67 12.92
CA ASP A 51 -11.05 4.31 12.77
C ASP A 51 -11.31 5.36 13.87
N GLN A 52 -10.95 5.06 15.11
CA GLN A 52 -11.04 6.02 16.22
C GLN A 52 -10.18 7.27 15.96
N TYR A 53 -8.96 7.11 15.49
CA TYR A 53 -8.08 8.22 15.12
C TYR A 53 -8.70 9.05 13.98
N LEU A 54 -9.19 8.38 12.93
CA LEU A 54 -9.77 9.03 11.75
C LEU A 54 -11.11 9.72 12.05
N ALA A 55 -11.82 9.36 13.12
CA ALA A 55 -13.01 10.10 13.56
C ALA A 55 -12.66 11.55 13.96
N GLY A 56 -11.49 11.78 14.55
CA GLY A 56 -10.99 13.12 14.88
C GLY A 56 -10.21 13.80 13.75
N LYS A 57 -9.61 13.01 12.82
CA LYS A 57 -8.73 13.47 11.74
C LYS A 57 -9.03 12.73 10.43
N PRO A 58 -10.21 12.96 9.82
CA PRO A 58 -10.70 12.16 8.69
C PRO A 58 -9.86 12.27 7.42
N ARG A 59 -9.04 13.32 7.31
CA ARG A 59 -8.20 13.57 6.12
C ARG A 59 -6.74 13.17 6.28
N ASP A 60 -6.37 12.54 7.40
CA ASP A 60 -4.97 12.13 7.59
C ASP A 60 -4.58 11.03 6.58
N PRO A 61 -3.66 11.31 5.64
CA PRO A 61 -3.35 10.38 4.56
C PRO A 61 -2.62 9.14 5.05
N GLN A 62 -1.74 9.30 6.05
CA GLN A 62 -0.94 8.20 6.56
C GLN A 62 -1.80 7.18 7.32
N MET A 63 -2.72 7.63 8.17
CA MET A 63 -3.62 6.72 8.88
C MET A 63 -4.65 6.08 7.93
N ARG A 64 -5.12 6.82 6.92
CA ARG A 64 -5.98 6.25 5.86
C ARG A 64 -5.25 5.17 5.06
N PHE A 65 -3.96 5.38 4.78
CA PHE A 65 -3.12 4.37 4.13
C PHE A 65 -2.99 3.11 5.00
N LEU A 66 -2.66 3.26 6.29
CA LEU A 66 -2.61 2.15 7.24
C LEU A 66 -3.94 1.39 7.32
N LYS A 67 -5.07 2.12 7.35
CA LYS A 67 -6.40 1.50 7.30
C LYS A 67 -6.58 0.63 6.04
N GLY A 68 -6.19 1.12 4.87
CA GLY A 68 -6.25 0.35 3.62
C GLY A 68 -5.38 -0.92 3.67
N VAL A 69 -4.17 -0.83 4.26
CA VAL A 69 -3.30 -1.99 4.46
C VAL A 69 -3.94 -3.00 5.42
N ILE A 70 -4.46 -2.54 6.57
CA ILE A 70 -5.16 -3.41 7.53
C ILE A 70 -6.34 -4.14 6.88
N GLN A 71 -7.13 -3.44 6.07
CA GLN A 71 -8.26 -4.03 5.34
C GLN A 71 -7.79 -5.09 4.34
N THR A 72 -6.68 -4.85 3.65
CA THR A 72 -6.05 -5.82 2.74
C THR A 72 -5.64 -7.09 3.48
N GLU A 73 -4.88 -6.93 4.57
CA GLU A 73 -4.41 -8.05 5.39
C GLU A 73 -5.55 -8.79 6.09
N SER A 74 -6.65 -8.11 6.38
CA SER A 74 -7.88 -8.70 6.96
C SER A 74 -8.73 -9.45 5.93
N GLY A 75 -8.30 -9.57 4.68
CA GLY A 75 -9.08 -10.23 3.62
C GLY A 75 -10.33 -9.46 3.21
N LYS A 76 -10.33 -8.11 3.32
CA LYS A 76 -11.41 -7.21 2.93
C LYS A 76 -11.02 -6.38 1.70
N PRO A 77 -10.78 -7.00 0.54
CA PRO A 77 -10.23 -6.30 -0.62
C PRO A 77 -11.16 -5.21 -1.17
N ALA A 78 -12.48 -5.36 -1.06
CA ALA A 78 -13.42 -4.34 -1.52
C ALA A 78 -13.34 -3.06 -0.68
N ASP A 79 -13.23 -3.19 0.65
CA ASP A 79 -13.08 -2.05 1.56
C ASP A 79 -11.73 -1.36 1.33
N ALA A 80 -10.65 -2.14 1.15
CA ALA A 80 -9.32 -1.64 0.87
C ALA A 80 -9.28 -0.85 -0.45
N ILE A 81 -9.88 -1.37 -1.52
CA ILE A 81 -10.01 -0.67 -2.81
C ILE A 81 -10.73 0.67 -2.59
N GLY A 82 -11.86 0.68 -1.87
CA GLY A 82 -12.59 1.92 -1.56
C GLY A 82 -11.72 2.94 -0.80
N THR A 83 -10.96 2.47 0.18
CA THR A 83 -10.07 3.32 0.99
C THR A 83 -8.93 3.90 0.16
N PHE A 84 -8.22 3.07 -0.63
CA PHE A 84 -7.12 3.54 -1.47
C PHE A 84 -7.61 4.41 -2.64
N THR A 85 -8.78 4.11 -3.24
CA THR A 85 -9.36 4.96 -4.29
C THR A 85 -9.60 6.38 -3.77
N LYS A 86 -10.28 6.51 -2.63
CA LYS A 86 -10.48 7.84 -2.01
C LYS A 86 -9.17 8.53 -1.65
N LEU A 87 -8.14 7.75 -1.28
CA LEU A 87 -6.84 8.30 -0.97
C LEU A 87 -6.14 8.84 -2.23
N THR A 88 -6.25 8.15 -3.38
CA THR A 88 -5.71 8.65 -4.65
C THR A 88 -6.48 9.85 -5.22
N GLU A 89 -7.77 10.00 -4.89
CA GLU A 89 -8.56 11.17 -5.25
C GLU A 89 -8.17 12.40 -4.44
N ASP A 90 -7.96 12.23 -3.12
CA ASP A 90 -7.63 13.33 -2.20
C ASP A 90 -6.13 13.70 -2.23
N TYR A 91 -5.25 12.76 -2.55
CA TYR A 91 -3.79 12.89 -2.56
C TYR A 91 -3.19 12.23 -3.81
N PRO A 92 -3.45 12.78 -4.99
CA PRO A 92 -3.03 12.18 -6.27
C PRO A 92 -1.52 12.10 -6.47
N GLU A 93 -0.73 12.79 -5.65
CA GLU A 93 0.73 12.77 -5.67
C GLU A 93 1.37 11.58 -4.94
N LEU A 94 0.60 10.81 -4.14
CA LEU A 94 1.12 9.68 -3.40
C LEU A 94 1.18 8.41 -4.27
N PRO A 95 2.35 7.81 -4.51
CA PRO A 95 2.47 6.62 -5.36
C PRO A 95 2.01 5.32 -4.67
N GLU A 96 2.15 5.21 -3.34
CA GLU A 96 1.89 3.98 -2.60
C GLU A 96 0.43 3.53 -2.67
N PRO A 97 -0.60 4.40 -2.57
CA PRO A 97 -1.99 3.99 -2.73
C PRO A 97 -2.30 3.40 -4.10
N TYR A 98 -1.72 3.96 -5.18
CA TYR A 98 -1.88 3.41 -6.54
C TYR A 98 -1.25 2.02 -6.65
N ASN A 99 -0.06 1.82 -6.10
CA ASN A 99 0.59 0.52 -6.08
C ASN A 99 -0.25 -0.53 -5.32
N ASN A 100 -0.83 -0.15 -4.18
CA ASN A 100 -1.70 -1.06 -3.41
C ASN A 100 -3.01 -1.38 -4.14
N LEU A 101 -3.62 -0.40 -4.83
CA LEU A 101 -4.75 -0.66 -5.74
C LEU A 101 -4.39 -1.67 -6.82
N ALA A 102 -3.22 -1.56 -7.41
CA ALA A 102 -2.76 -2.48 -8.44
C ALA A 102 -2.63 -3.91 -7.91
N VAL A 103 -2.05 -4.10 -6.73
CA VAL A 103 -1.93 -5.42 -6.08
C VAL A 103 -3.32 -6.03 -5.84
N LEU A 104 -4.27 -5.22 -5.34
CA LEU A 104 -5.65 -5.66 -5.12
C LEU A 104 -6.36 -6.03 -6.42
N TYR A 105 -6.21 -5.24 -7.49
CA TYR A 105 -6.78 -5.53 -8.80
C TYR A 105 -6.14 -6.77 -9.43
N ALA A 106 -4.83 -6.94 -9.34
CA ALA A 106 -4.13 -8.12 -9.83
C ALA A 106 -4.59 -9.39 -9.11
N GLY A 107 -4.80 -9.33 -7.79
CA GLY A 107 -5.37 -10.42 -7.00
C GLY A 107 -6.79 -10.82 -7.43
N GLN A 108 -7.54 -9.91 -8.05
CA GLN A 108 -8.85 -10.15 -8.66
C GLN A 108 -8.77 -10.48 -10.17
N SER A 109 -7.59 -10.71 -10.71
CA SER A 109 -7.33 -10.92 -12.15
C SER A 109 -7.76 -9.75 -13.05
N GLN A 110 -7.95 -8.54 -12.49
CA GLN A 110 -8.28 -7.31 -13.21
C GLN A 110 -6.98 -6.62 -13.68
N PHE A 111 -6.20 -7.31 -14.53
CA PHE A 111 -4.84 -6.90 -14.87
C PHE A 111 -4.76 -5.56 -15.62
N ASP A 112 -5.77 -5.18 -16.42
CA ASP A 112 -5.80 -3.85 -17.05
C ASP A 112 -5.94 -2.72 -16.04
N LYS A 113 -6.74 -2.91 -14.99
CA LYS A 113 -6.84 -1.92 -13.90
C LYS A 113 -5.57 -1.88 -13.06
N ALA A 114 -4.95 -3.04 -12.81
CA ALA A 114 -3.67 -3.13 -12.11
C ALA A 114 -2.58 -2.36 -12.88
N ARG A 115 -2.49 -2.57 -14.20
CA ARG A 115 -1.56 -1.84 -15.07
C ARG A 115 -1.78 -0.32 -14.97
N ALA A 116 -3.02 0.15 -15.16
CA ALA A 116 -3.32 1.57 -15.12
C ALA A 116 -2.95 2.20 -13.76
N ALA A 117 -3.20 1.52 -12.66
CA ALA A 117 -2.82 1.99 -11.33
C ALA A 117 -1.30 2.07 -11.16
N LEU A 118 -0.53 1.07 -11.63
CA LEU A 118 0.95 1.10 -11.58
C LEU A 118 1.55 2.19 -12.45
N GLU A 119 0.98 2.42 -13.65
CA GLU A 119 1.39 3.53 -14.51
C GLU A 119 1.18 4.87 -13.81
N MET A 120 0.12 5.02 -13.00
CA MET A 120 -0.09 6.21 -12.16
C MET A 120 0.95 6.30 -11.03
N ALA A 121 1.23 5.20 -10.31
CA ALA A 121 2.27 5.18 -9.28
C ALA A 121 3.65 5.60 -9.83
N ILE A 122 4.02 5.11 -11.02
CA ILE A 122 5.28 5.44 -11.71
C ILE A 122 5.28 6.89 -12.18
N ARG A 123 4.13 7.41 -12.62
CA ARG A 123 4.01 8.82 -13.04
C ARG A 123 4.22 9.78 -11.88
N THR A 124 3.71 9.45 -10.69
CA THR A 124 3.89 10.27 -9.48
C THR A 124 5.29 10.13 -8.90
N ASN A 125 5.88 8.93 -8.97
CA ASN A 125 7.26 8.67 -8.55
C ASN A 125 7.98 7.74 -9.55
N PRO A 126 8.69 8.28 -10.54
CA PRO A 126 9.40 7.47 -11.54
C PRO A 126 10.50 6.56 -10.99
N SER A 127 10.98 6.78 -9.77
CA SER A 127 11.99 5.95 -9.11
C SER A 127 11.39 4.89 -8.17
N TYR A 128 10.07 4.70 -8.18
CA TYR A 128 9.40 3.71 -7.32
C TYR A 128 9.60 2.29 -7.85
N ALA A 129 10.71 1.65 -7.45
CA ALA A 129 11.14 0.35 -7.94
C ALA A 129 10.07 -0.74 -7.80
N THR A 130 9.35 -0.77 -6.67
CA THR A 130 8.27 -1.75 -6.42
C THR A 130 7.14 -1.63 -7.45
N ALA A 131 6.79 -0.41 -7.88
CA ALA A 131 5.76 -0.23 -8.89
C ALA A 131 6.23 -0.73 -10.26
N HIS A 132 7.50 -0.54 -10.62
CA HIS A 132 8.09 -1.10 -11.84
C HIS A 132 8.13 -2.63 -11.82
N GLU A 133 8.51 -3.24 -10.69
CA GLU A 133 8.51 -4.69 -10.51
C GLU A 133 7.08 -5.26 -10.67
N ASN A 134 6.11 -4.71 -9.95
CA ASN A 134 4.71 -5.13 -10.04
C ASN A 134 4.13 -4.94 -11.45
N LEU A 135 4.55 -3.88 -12.17
CA LEU A 135 4.14 -3.65 -13.56
C LEU A 135 4.70 -4.73 -14.49
N GLY A 136 5.94 -5.16 -14.28
CA GLY A 136 6.53 -6.30 -14.97
C GLY A 136 5.70 -7.57 -14.78
N ASP A 137 5.31 -7.88 -13.55
CA ASP A 137 4.47 -9.03 -13.22
C ASP A 137 3.09 -8.95 -13.89
N VAL A 138 2.47 -7.77 -13.90
CA VAL A 138 1.18 -7.55 -14.56
C VAL A 138 1.31 -7.74 -16.08
N TYR A 139 2.37 -7.23 -16.73
CA TYR A 139 2.61 -7.46 -18.14
C TYR A 139 2.80 -8.94 -18.48
N ALA A 140 3.51 -9.69 -17.63
CA ALA A 140 3.65 -11.12 -17.81
C ALA A 140 2.30 -11.85 -17.71
N LYS A 141 1.40 -11.45 -16.80
CA LYS A 141 0.03 -11.99 -16.72
C LYS A 141 -0.80 -11.65 -17.95
N LEU A 142 -0.73 -10.42 -18.44
CA LEU A 142 -1.41 -9.99 -19.66
C LEU A 142 -0.89 -10.76 -20.90
N ALA A 143 0.43 -10.92 -21.00
CA ALA A 143 1.04 -11.72 -22.06
C ALA A 143 0.59 -13.19 -21.99
N SER A 144 0.52 -13.78 -20.80
CA SER A 144 -0.01 -15.14 -20.59
C SER A 144 -1.45 -15.28 -21.08
N GLN A 145 -2.31 -14.30 -20.78
CA GLN A 145 -3.70 -14.28 -21.27
C GLN A 145 -3.76 -14.18 -22.79
N ALA A 146 -2.95 -13.28 -23.39
CA ALA A 146 -2.89 -13.11 -24.84
C ALA A 146 -2.42 -14.38 -25.56
N TYR A 147 -1.34 -15.01 -25.05
CA TYR A 147 -0.85 -16.27 -25.62
C TYR A 147 -1.83 -17.43 -25.44
N SER A 148 -2.50 -17.52 -24.30
CA SER A 148 -3.55 -18.52 -24.09
C SER A 148 -4.70 -18.34 -25.07
N LYS A 149 -5.08 -17.07 -25.34
CA LYS A 149 -6.11 -16.75 -26.34
C LYS A 149 -5.66 -17.11 -27.77
N ALA A 150 -4.41 -16.85 -28.14
CA ALA A 150 -3.85 -17.21 -29.41
C ALA A 150 -3.91 -18.74 -29.65
N LEU A 151 -3.56 -19.56 -28.64
CA LEU A 151 -3.64 -21.01 -28.71
C LEU A 151 -5.10 -21.54 -28.76
N GLN A 152 -6.07 -20.83 -28.20
CA GLN A 152 -7.48 -21.15 -28.32
C GLN A 152 -7.97 -20.93 -29.76
N LEU A 153 -7.42 -19.90 -30.44
CA LEU A 153 -7.80 -19.57 -31.83
C LEU A 153 -7.05 -20.42 -32.86
N ASP A 154 -5.79 -20.75 -32.58
CA ASP A 154 -4.93 -21.61 -33.42
C ASP A 154 -4.11 -22.53 -32.51
N SER A 155 -4.62 -23.74 -32.30
CA SER A 155 -3.97 -24.75 -31.44
C SER A 155 -2.66 -25.28 -32.04
N ASN A 156 -2.42 -25.08 -33.31
CA ASN A 156 -1.22 -25.53 -34.03
C ASN A 156 -0.09 -24.49 -34.03
N ASN A 157 -0.29 -23.35 -33.35
CA ASN A 157 0.71 -22.31 -33.28
C ASN A 157 1.86 -22.72 -32.35
N THR A 158 2.83 -23.46 -32.89
CA THR A 158 3.98 -24.00 -32.18
C THR A 158 4.90 -22.91 -31.59
N GLY A 159 4.87 -21.70 -32.16
CA GLY A 159 5.70 -20.56 -31.65
C GLY A 159 5.18 -19.92 -30.35
N VAL A 160 3.93 -20.17 -29.99
CA VAL A 160 3.32 -19.57 -28.78
C VAL A 160 3.51 -20.45 -27.54
N GLN A 161 3.48 -21.77 -27.69
CA GLN A 161 3.59 -22.70 -26.57
C GLN A 161 4.84 -22.48 -25.68
N PRO A 162 6.08 -22.36 -26.24
CA PRO A 162 7.27 -22.13 -25.44
C PRO A 162 7.25 -20.78 -24.73
N LYS A 163 6.66 -19.74 -25.33
CA LYS A 163 6.52 -18.42 -24.69
C LYS A 163 5.61 -18.47 -23.48
N LEU A 164 4.49 -19.19 -23.61
CA LEU A 164 3.55 -19.38 -22.49
C LEU A 164 4.17 -20.21 -21.36
N ALA A 165 4.96 -21.25 -21.71
CA ALA A 165 5.69 -22.05 -20.72
C ALA A 165 6.68 -21.17 -19.93
N LEU A 166 7.50 -20.38 -20.62
CA LEU A 166 8.48 -19.48 -20.00
C LEU A 166 7.81 -18.51 -19.00
N ILE A 167 6.65 -17.94 -19.38
CA ILE A 167 5.93 -17.04 -18.46
C ILE A 167 5.42 -17.82 -17.24
N ARG A 168 4.92 -19.04 -17.42
CA ARG A 168 4.46 -19.87 -16.29
C ARG A 168 5.60 -20.17 -15.31
N ASP A 169 6.79 -20.44 -15.83
CA ASP A 169 7.99 -20.72 -15.03
C ASP A 169 8.40 -19.52 -14.15
N LEU A 170 8.18 -18.28 -14.60
CA LEU A 170 8.42 -17.09 -13.79
C LEU A 170 7.59 -17.05 -12.48
N PHE A 171 6.42 -17.67 -12.48
CA PHE A 171 5.49 -17.68 -11.34
C PHE A 171 5.40 -19.06 -10.66
N ALA A 172 6.26 -20.00 -11.04
CA ALA A 172 6.30 -21.32 -10.42
C ALA A 172 6.77 -21.22 -8.95
N PRO A 173 6.21 -22.04 -8.03
CA PRO A 173 6.71 -22.12 -6.66
C PRO A 173 8.18 -22.51 -6.66
N GLY A 174 9.06 -21.64 -6.16
CA GLY A 174 10.53 -21.86 -6.16
C GLY A 174 11.32 -20.99 -7.16
N ALA A 175 10.66 -20.27 -8.07
CA ALA A 175 11.33 -19.36 -9.01
C ALA A 175 11.95 -18.11 -8.36
N LYS A 176 11.65 -17.84 -7.09
CA LYS A 176 12.28 -16.74 -6.34
C LYS A 176 13.76 -17.06 -6.11
N GLY A 177 14.62 -16.58 -7.00
CA GLY A 177 16.09 -16.65 -6.85
C GLY A 177 16.86 -17.25 -8.02
N GLN A 178 16.24 -17.78 -9.06
CA GLN A 178 16.98 -18.16 -10.27
C GLN A 178 17.18 -16.94 -11.18
N LYS A 179 18.43 -16.44 -11.26
CA LYS A 179 18.82 -15.50 -12.31
C LYS A 179 18.48 -16.10 -13.67
N PRO A 180 17.85 -15.35 -14.59
CA PRO A 180 17.68 -15.81 -15.97
C PRO A 180 19.07 -16.11 -16.55
N THR A 181 19.35 -17.36 -16.89
CA THR A 181 20.49 -17.72 -17.73
C THR A 181 20.12 -17.30 -19.15
N VAL A 182 20.68 -16.19 -19.60
CA VAL A 182 20.65 -15.82 -21.02
C VAL A 182 21.53 -16.86 -21.74
N PRO A 183 21.00 -17.63 -22.71
CA PRO A 183 21.85 -18.46 -23.55
C PRO A 183 22.77 -17.56 -24.37
N ALA A 184 24.05 -17.89 -24.41
CA ALA A 184 25.06 -17.21 -25.21
C ALA A 184 24.78 -17.33 -26.70
#